data_5574a120257249f0be87d885f3507324
#
_entry.id   5574a120257249f0be87d885f3507324
#
_cell.length_a   1.000
_cell.length_b   1.000
_cell.length_c   1.000
_cell.angle_alpha   90.00
_cell.angle_beta   90.00
_cell.angle_gamma   90.00
#
_symmetry.space_group_name_H-M   'P 1'
#
loop_
_entity.id
_entity.type
_entity.pdbx_description
1 polymer ?
#
loop_
_entity_poly.entity_id
_entity_poly.type
_entity_poly.pdbx_seq_one_letter_code
_entity_poly.pdbx_strand_id
1 'polypeptide(L)'
;RVITFNNAFFKRASELEYAAQKSSTPDTSSPEQLKKAYSDVAQKVPSFRDNHGYVSINLLPNEDYRQQALQKTAEAVSLLLDSGANYSDIAILVRSNDIIQLIAEFFANELPDVKIVSDEAFRLDSSVSVNIIVNAMLWLTHPDNILAKAYITKAYQTYVLKKSEQETNKLLA
;
A
#
# COMPACT_ATOMS: atom_id res chain seq x y z
N ARG A 1 24.04 -8.15 -5.40
CA ARG A 1 22.94 -9.13 -5.20
C ARG A 1 21.58 -8.56 -5.56
N VAL A 2 21.18 -7.35 -5.08
CA VAL A 2 19.87 -6.77 -5.37
C VAL A 2 19.65 -6.58 -6.88
N ILE A 3 20.60 -5.96 -7.59
CA ILE A 3 20.51 -5.76 -9.05
C ILE A 3 20.45 -7.10 -9.78
N THR A 4 21.27 -8.07 -9.37
CA THR A 4 21.27 -9.42 -9.97
C THR A 4 19.93 -10.12 -9.77
N PHE A 5 19.36 -10.01 -8.56
CA PHE A 5 18.03 -10.53 -8.27
C PHE A 5 16.97 -9.84 -9.14
N ASN A 6 16.96 -8.50 -9.19
CA ASN A 6 16.01 -7.76 -10.00
C ASN A 6 16.07 -8.15 -11.49
N ASN A 7 17.28 -8.25 -12.04
CA ASN A 7 17.46 -8.66 -13.43
C ASN A 7 16.87 -10.05 -13.70
N ALA A 8 17.15 -11.01 -12.82
CA ALA A 8 16.63 -12.37 -12.94
C ALA A 8 15.12 -12.43 -12.76
N PHE A 9 14.60 -11.70 -11.77
CA PHE A 9 13.17 -11.64 -11.45
C PHE A 9 12.37 -11.04 -12.59
N PHE A 10 12.73 -9.84 -13.07
CA PHE A 10 11.96 -9.17 -14.12
C PHE A 10 12.06 -9.89 -15.46
N LYS A 11 13.21 -10.48 -15.77
CA LYS A 11 13.35 -11.35 -16.96
C LYS A 11 12.38 -12.52 -16.87
N ARG A 12 12.35 -13.24 -15.74
CA ARG A 12 11.47 -14.40 -15.57
C ARG A 12 9.99 -14.01 -15.52
N ALA A 13 9.64 -12.92 -14.84
CA ALA A 13 8.29 -12.43 -14.78
C ALA A 13 7.75 -12.03 -16.15
N SER A 14 8.54 -11.32 -16.95
CA SER A 14 8.14 -10.94 -18.32
C SER A 14 7.97 -12.14 -19.25
N GLU A 15 8.80 -13.17 -19.13
CA GLU A 15 8.66 -14.42 -19.89
C GLU A 15 7.37 -15.16 -19.54
N LEU A 16 7.04 -15.25 -18.26
CA LEU A 16 5.81 -15.91 -17.77
C LEU A 16 4.57 -15.14 -18.20
N GLU A 17 4.58 -13.82 -18.07
CA GLU A 17 3.45 -12.97 -18.49
C GLU A 17 3.25 -13.02 -20.00
N TYR A 18 4.34 -12.98 -20.80
CA TYR A 18 4.28 -13.17 -22.25
C TYR A 18 3.62 -14.51 -22.62
N ALA A 19 4.02 -15.59 -21.96
CA ALA A 19 3.46 -16.91 -22.21
C ALA A 19 1.97 -16.99 -21.85
N ALA A 20 1.57 -16.38 -20.71
CA ALA A 20 0.19 -16.33 -20.25
C ALA A 20 -0.70 -15.53 -21.21
N GLN A 21 -0.27 -14.34 -21.63
CA GLN A 21 -1.01 -13.50 -22.57
C GLN A 21 -1.16 -14.17 -23.94
N LYS A 22 -0.10 -14.79 -24.44
CA LYS A 22 -0.12 -15.51 -25.71
C LYS A 22 -1.09 -16.69 -25.72
N SER A 23 -1.31 -17.32 -24.58
CA SER A 23 -2.26 -18.45 -24.46
C SER A 23 -3.71 -17.99 -24.28
N SER A 24 -3.97 -16.77 -23.80
CA SER A 24 -5.30 -16.31 -23.41
C SER A 24 -5.96 -15.35 -24.40
N THR A 25 -5.19 -14.71 -25.29
CA THR A 25 -5.72 -13.72 -26.26
C THR A 25 -5.37 -14.06 -27.70
N PRO A 26 -6.34 -13.95 -28.65
CA PRO A 26 -6.06 -14.08 -30.08
C PRO A 26 -5.23 -12.91 -30.64
N ASP A 27 -5.17 -11.78 -29.93
CA ASP A 27 -4.40 -10.60 -30.35
C ASP A 27 -2.94 -10.74 -29.92
N THR A 28 -2.05 -10.84 -30.91
CA THR A 28 -0.60 -10.98 -30.71
C THR A 28 0.11 -9.66 -30.46
N SER A 29 -0.56 -8.52 -30.58
CA SER A 29 0.06 -7.19 -30.46
C SER A 29 0.49 -6.86 -29.03
N SER A 30 -0.32 -7.23 -28.03
CA SER A 30 -0.06 -6.96 -26.61
C SER A 30 1.13 -7.76 -26.06
N PRO A 31 1.24 -9.08 -26.28
CA PRO A 31 2.41 -9.86 -25.84
C PRO A 31 3.73 -9.37 -26.47
N GLU A 32 3.72 -9.01 -27.75
CA GLU A 32 4.93 -8.52 -28.42
C GLU A 32 5.36 -7.13 -27.91
N GLN A 33 4.41 -6.26 -27.56
CA GLN A 33 4.70 -4.98 -26.90
C GLN A 33 5.34 -5.20 -25.53
N LEU A 34 4.81 -6.14 -24.73
CA LEU A 34 5.38 -6.51 -23.45
C LEU A 34 6.84 -6.98 -23.60
N LYS A 35 7.08 -7.90 -24.53
CA LYS A 35 8.43 -8.41 -24.80
C LYS A 35 9.39 -7.30 -25.23
N LYS A 36 8.93 -6.37 -26.07
CA LYS A 36 9.71 -5.21 -26.49
C LYS A 36 10.01 -4.27 -25.34
N ALA A 37 9.03 -3.99 -24.48
CA ALA A 37 9.19 -3.12 -23.30
C ALA A 37 10.23 -3.67 -22.30
N TYR A 38 10.33 -5.00 -22.18
CA TYR A 38 11.26 -5.65 -21.26
C TYR A 38 12.57 -6.14 -21.93
N SER A 39 12.81 -5.78 -23.19
CA SER A 39 14.01 -6.23 -23.92
C SER A 39 15.32 -5.63 -23.41
N ASP A 40 15.27 -4.45 -22.78
CA ASP A 40 16.45 -3.71 -22.30
C ASP A 40 16.27 -3.21 -20.83
N VAL A 41 15.77 -4.07 -19.97
CA VAL A 41 15.59 -3.73 -18.53
C VAL A 41 16.75 -4.16 -17.65
N ALA A 42 17.77 -4.84 -18.21
CA ALA A 42 18.89 -5.33 -17.44
C ALA A 42 19.81 -4.19 -16.96
N GLN A 43 19.96 -4.07 -15.66
CA GLN A 43 20.85 -3.10 -15.03
C GLN A 43 22.26 -3.65 -14.92
N LYS A 44 23.27 -2.80 -15.16
CA LYS A 44 24.68 -3.17 -14.96
C LYS A 44 25.02 -3.15 -13.47
N VAL A 45 25.65 -4.21 -13.01
CA VAL A 45 26.18 -4.27 -11.64
C VAL A 45 27.54 -3.57 -11.60
N PRO A 46 27.74 -2.54 -10.76
CA PRO A 46 29.05 -1.93 -10.58
C PRO A 46 30.04 -2.96 -10.02
N SER A 47 31.22 -3.09 -10.62
CA SER A 47 32.24 -4.10 -10.27
C SER A 47 32.72 -4.00 -8.81
N PHE A 48 32.72 -2.78 -8.23
CA PHE A 48 33.13 -2.55 -6.84
C PHE A 48 32.06 -2.89 -5.80
N ARG A 49 30.83 -3.26 -6.22
CA ARG A 49 29.70 -3.62 -5.34
C ARG A 49 29.21 -5.05 -5.55
N ASP A 50 30.01 -5.90 -6.17
CA ASP A 50 29.69 -7.31 -6.31
C ASP A 50 29.50 -7.97 -4.92
N ASN A 51 28.44 -8.74 -4.79
CA ASN A 51 28.06 -9.49 -3.58
C ASN A 51 27.57 -8.66 -2.36
N HIS A 52 27.39 -7.37 -2.47
CA HIS A 52 26.71 -6.58 -1.45
C HIS A 52 25.18 -6.60 -1.61
N GLY A 53 24.50 -6.48 -0.48
CA GLY A 53 23.03 -6.43 -0.41
C GLY A 53 22.37 -7.76 -0.06
N TYR A 54 21.14 -7.67 0.37
CA TYR A 54 20.29 -8.77 0.78
C TYR A 54 18.89 -8.60 0.17
N VAL A 55 18.25 -9.69 -0.17
CA VAL A 55 16.86 -9.72 -0.64
C VAL A 55 16.13 -10.80 0.15
N SER A 56 15.01 -10.45 0.75
CA SER A 56 14.11 -11.37 1.42
C SER A 56 12.72 -11.28 0.82
N ILE A 57 12.06 -12.41 0.64
CA ILE A 57 10.68 -12.50 0.17
C ILE A 57 9.90 -13.29 1.19
N ASN A 58 8.84 -12.69 1.72
CA ASN A 58 7.95 -13.34 2.66
C ASN A 58 6.62 -13.62 1.96
N LEU A 59 6.25 -14.88 1.83
CA LEU A 59 4.95 -15.31 1.33
C LEU A 59 4.03 -15.46 2.54
N LEU A 60 2.96 -14.65 2.56
CA LEU A 60 1.99 -14.65 3.65
C LEU A 60 0.74 -15.43 3.23
N PRO A 61 0.08 -16.14 4.16
CA PRO A 61 -1.21 -16.76 3.89
C PRO A 61 -2.27 -15.69 3.58
N ASN A 62 -3.31 -16.07 2.86
CA ASN A 62 -4.36 -15.13 2.45
C ASN A 62 -5.24 -14.66 3.62
N GLU A 63 -5.35 -15.47 4.66
CA GLU A 63 -6.07 -15.13 5.88
C GLU A 63 -5.28 -14.09 6.68
N ASP A 64 -5.93 -12.96 7.00
CA ASP A 64 -5.34 -11.85 7.76
C ASP A 64 -4.01 -11.29 7.20
N TYR A 65 -3.78 -11.45 5.90
CA TYR A 65 -2.52 -11.08 5.27
C TYR A 65 -2.10 -9.63 5.54
N ARG A 66 -3.07 -8.71 5.68
CA ARG A 66 -2.79 -7.28 5.95
C ARG A 66 -2.14 -7.10 7.31
N GLN A 67 -2.71 -7.71 8.35
CA GLN A 67 -2.17 -7.64 9.69
C GLN A 67 -0.79 -8.30 9.76
N GLN A 68 -0.63 -9.45 9.14
CA GLN A 68 0.65 -10.14 9.06
C GLN A 68 1.69 -9.35 8.29
N ALA A 69 1.31 -8.66 7.20
CA ALA A 69 2.21 -7.82 6.43
C ALA A 69 2.69 -6.60 7.24
N LEU A 70 1.80 -5.95 8.00
CA LEU A 70 2.14 -4.85 8.91
C LEU A 70 3.14 -5.33 9.97
N GLN A 71 2.84 -6.47 10.62
CA GLN A 71 3.72 -7.07 11.62
C GLN A 71 5.11 -7.40 11.06
N LYS A 72 5.17 -8.05 9.88
CA LYS A 72 6.44 -8.38 9.22
C LYS A 72 7.21 -7.14 8.78
N THR A 73 6.51 -6.08 8.40
CA THR A 73 7.16 -4.80 8.08
C THR A 73 7.78 -4.17 9.32
N ALA A 74 7.06 -4.16 10.45
CA ALA A 74 7.57 -3.65 11.72
C ALA A 74 8.77 -4.45 12.22
N GLU A 75 8.70 -5.78 12.17
CA GLU A 75 9.82 -6.68 12.51
C GLU A 75 11.06 -6.38 11.66
N ALA A 76 10.88 -6.19 10.34
CA ALA A 76 11.98 -5.88 9.42
C ALA A 76 12.61 -4.51 9.73
N VAL A 77 11.79 -3.49 10.04
CA VAL A 77 12.28 -2.16 10.43
C VAL A 77 13.06 -2.24 11.74
N SER A 78 12.53 -2.92 12.75
CA SER A 78 13.22 -3.11 14.04
C SER A 78 14.57 -3.78 13.85
N LEU A 79 14.61 -4.87 13.06
CA LEU A 79 15.85 -5.59 12.77
C LEU A 79 16.90 -4.70 12.07
N LEU A 80 16.47 -3.82 11.15
CA LEU A 80 17.37 -2.88 10.48
C LEU A 80 17.91 -1.84 11.45
N LEU A 81 17.08 -1.28 12.32
CA LEU A 81 17.49 -0.31 13.34
C LEU A 81 18.46 -0.95 14.35
N ASP A 82 18.18 -2.17 14.81
CA ASP A 82 19.05 -2.93 15.70
C ASP A 82 20.41 -3.24 15.05
N SER A 83 20.45 -3.37 13.72
CA SER A 83 21.69 -3.57 12.96
C SER A 83 22.45 -2.26 12.68
N GLY A 84 21.94 -1.11 13.16
CA GLY A 84 22.59 0.19 13.06
C GLY A 84 22.18 1.04 11.87
N ALA A 85 21.08 0.70 11.16
CA ALA A 85 20.52 1.58 10.13
C ALA A 85 19.86 2.80 10.78
N ASN A 86 19.91 3.96 10.09
CA ASN A 86 19.14 5.13 10.52
C ASN A 86 17.75 5.12 9.89
N TYR A 87 16.81 5.85 10.49
CA TYR A 87 15.46 6.00 9.93
C TYR A 87 15.46 6.51 8.49
N SER A 88 16.38 7.44 8.17
CA SER A 88 16.54 7.99 6.81
C SER A 88 17.03 6.98 5.76
N ASP A 89 17.57 5.85 6.20
CA ASP A 89 18.10 4.80 5.31
C ASP A 89 17.02 3.78 4.93
N ILE A 90 15.84 3.86 5.56
CA ILE A 90 14.75 2.90 5.40
C ILE A 90 13.61 3.54 4.61
N ALA A 91 13.18 2.89 3.54
CA ALA A 91 12.01 3.28 2.77
C ALA A 91 11.01 2.11 2.64
N ILE A 92 9.74 2.38 2.94
CA ILE A 92 8.65 1.41 2.77
C ILE A 92 7.85 1.81 1.53
N LEU A 93 7.83 0.94 0.53
CA LEU A 93 7.07 1.14 -0.71
C LEU A 93 5.78 0.34 -0.66
N VAL A 94 4.68 0.98 -1.00
CA VAL A 94 3.34 0.37 -0.99
C VAL A 94 2.67 0.46 -2.36
N ARG A 95 1.71 -0.40 -2.59
CA ARG A 95 0.97 -0.45 -3.87
C ARG A 95 -0.05 0.68 -3.99
N SER A 96 -0.68 1.10 -2.90
CA SER A 96 -1.74 2.12 -2.87
C SER A 96 -1.61 3.01 -1.63
N ASN A 97 -2.09 4.24 -1.72
CA ASN A 97 -1.90 5.27 -0.69
C ASN A 97 -2.71 4.99 0.59
N ASP A 98 -3.84 4.27 0.48
CA ASP A 98 -4.66 3.87 1.63
C ASP A 98 -3.88 3.00 2.65
N ILE A 99 -2.90 2.23 2.17
CA ILE A 99 -2.02 1.42 3.03
C ILE A 99 -1.08 2.28 3.88
N ILE A 100 -0.72 3.47 3.41
CA ILE A 100 0.20 4.37 4.13
C ILE A 100 -0.35 4.74 5.51
N GLN A 101 -1.65 5.05 5.58
CA GLN A 101 -2.29 5.38 6.86
C GLN A 101 -2.31 4.19 7.82
N LEU A 102 -2.64 3.00 7.30
CA LEU A 102 -2.64 1.77 8.11
C LEU A 102 -1.25 1.48 8.69
N ILE A 103 -0.19 1.70 7.88
CA ILE A 103 1.20 1.57 8.37
C ILE A 103 1.47 2.62 9.44
N ALA A 104 1.11 3.88 9.22
CA ALA A 104 1.34 4.96 10.18
C ALA A 104 0.63 4.71 11.51
N GLU A 105 -0.63 4.29 11.49
CA GLU A 105 -1.41 3.93 12.68
C GLU A 105 -0.80 2.71 13.40
N PHE A 106 -0.43 1.68 12.66
CA PHE A 106 0.18 0.48 13.21
C PHE A 106 1.52 0.79 13.92
N PHE A 107 2.38 1.55 13.25
CA PHE A 107 3.67 1.94 13.81
C PHE A 107 3.54 2.88 15.00
N ALA A 108 2.57 3.79 15.02
CA ALA A 108 2.32 4.65 16.17
C ALA A 108 1.94 3.84 17.44
N ASN A 109 1.30 2.68 17.28
CA ASN A 109 0.90 1.82 18.36
C ASN A 109 2.02 0.83 18.78
N GLU A 110 2.65 0.17 17.79
CA GLU A 110 3.60 -0.91 18.04
C GLU A 110 5.05 -0.44 18.18
N LEU A 111 5.41 0.66 17.51
CA LEU A 111 6.77 1.21 17.47
C LEU A 111 6.73 2.74 17.64
N PRO A 112 6.33 3.26 18.82
CA PRO A 112 6.10 4.70 19.03
C PRO A 112 7.36 5.56 18.83
N ASP A 113 8.54 4.98 18.97
CA ASP A 113 9.82 5.67 18.75
C ASP A 113 10.19 5.80 17.27
N VAL A 114 9.53 5.03 16.38
CA VAL A 114 9.78 5.07 14.93
C VAL A 114 8.99 6.18 14.29
N LYS A 115 9.69 7.16 13.71
CA LYS A 115 9.07 8.30 13.02
C LYS A 115 8.89 7.99 11.54
N ILE A 116 7.63 7.91 11.11
CA ILE A 116 7.28 7.79 9.69
C ILE A 116 7.17 9.20 9.09
N VAL A 117 7.74 9.39 7.91
CA VAL A 117 7.60 10.60 7.10
C VAL A 117 6.89 10.23 5.81
N SER A 118 5.72 10.81 5.59
CA SER A 118 4.94 10.64 4.36
C SER A 118 3.95 11.79 4.23
N ASP A 119 3.86 12.37 3.06
CA ASP A 119 2.86 13.43 2.78
C ASP A 119 1.43 12.90 2.90
N GLU A 120 1.19 11.64 2.51
CA GLU A 120 -0.13 11.02 2.58
C GLU A 120 -0.55 10.61 4.01
N ALA A 121 0.41 10.19 4.86
CA ALA A 121 0.10 9.75 6.24
C ALA A 121 -0.44 10.89 7.11
N PHE A 122 -0.09 12.14 6.79
CA PHE A 122 -0.43 13.33 7.57
C PHE A 122 -1.48 14.22 6.92
N ARG A 123 -2.13 13.76 5.87
CA ARG A 123 -3.26 14.48 5.27
C ARG A 123 -4.47 14.47 6.21
N LEU A 124 -4.94 15.65 6.58
CA LEU A 124 -6.11 15.81 7.45
C LEU A 124 -7.39 15.28 6.80
N ASP A 125 -7.52 15.41 5.48
CA ASP A 125 -8.69 14.95 4.70
C ASP A 125 -8.79 13.42 4.58
N SER A 126 -7.75 12.70 4.95
CA SER A 126 -7.74 11.24 5.01
C SER A 126 -8.25 10.69 6.36
N SER A 127 -8.28 11.52 7.42
CA SER A 127 -8.80 11.12 8.72
C SER A 127 -10.33 11.10 8.73
N VAL A 128 -10.91 9.93 9.05
CA VAL A 128 -12.37 9.77 9.19
C VAL A 128 -12.94 10.73 10.23
N SER A 129 -12.26 10.90 11.37
CA SER A 129 -12.69 11.80 12.45
C SER A 129 -12.72 13.26 12.01
N VAL A 130 -11.70 13.71 11.28
CA VAL A 130 -11.64 15.05 10.71
C VAL A 130 -12.78 15.25 9.71
N ASN A 131 -13.00 14.29 8.82
CA ASN A 131 -14.06 14.35 7.83
C ASN A 131 -15.46 14.38 8.46
N ILE A 132 -15.70 13.65 9.56
CA ILE A 132 -16.95 13.73 10.31
C ILE A 132 -17.17 15.15 10.85
N ILE A 133 -16.15 15.74 11.48
CA ILE A 133 -16.22 17.10 12.02
C ILE A 133 -16.48 18.13 10.93
N VAL A 134 -15.69 18.07 9.84
CA VAL A 134 -15.84 19.01 8.71
C VAL A 134 -17.23 18.90 8.08
N ASN A 135 -17.72 17.69 7.82
CA ASN A 135 -19.06 17.50 7.27
C ASN A 135 -20.17 17.92 8.25
N ALA A 136 -19.98 17.74 9.57
CA ALA A 136 -20.91 18.24 10.57
C ALA A 136 -20.98 19.77 10.56
N MET A 137 -19.84 20.46 10.52
CA MET A 137 -19.78 21.92 10.39
C MET A 137 -20.42 22.40 9.08
N LEU A 138 -20.15 21.70 7.97
CA LEU A 138 -20.72 22.01 6.67
C LEU A 138 -22.24 21.86 6.67
N TRP A 139 -22.78 20.81 7.28
CA TRP A 139 -24.21 20.59 7.40
C TRP A 139 -24.92 21.64 8.32
N LEU A 140 -24.26 22.02 9.42
CA LEU A 140 -24.78 23.08 10.30
C LEU A 140 -24.87 24.44 9.60
N THR A 141 -23.93 24.76 8.73
CA THR A 141 -23.90 26.02 7.98
C THR A 141 -24.78 25.96 6.71
N HIS A 142 -24.94 24.78 6.14
CA HIS A 142 -25.71 24.53 4.91
C HIS A 142 -26.63 23.31 5.11
N PRO A 143 -27.80 23.47 5.77
CA PRO A 143 -28.69 22.35 6.09
C PRO A 143 -29.21 21.58 4.87
N ASP A 144 -29.22 22.20 3.70
CA ASP A 144 -29.66 21.62 2.43
C ASP A 144 -28.58 20.74 1.77
N ASN A 145 -27.36 20.68 2.36
CA ASN A 145 -26.29 19.84 1.84
C ASN A 145 -26.53 18.36 2.17
N ILE A 146 -27.19 17.68 1.23
CA ILE A 146 -27.58 16.28 1.33
C ILE A 146 -26.32 15.38 1.46
N LEU A 147 -25.21 15.71 0.80
CA LEU A 147 -23.99 14.92 0.83
C LEU A 147 -23.34 14.94 2.21
N ALA A 148 -23.22 16.12 2.84
CA ALA A 148 -22.69 16.25 4.18
C ALA A 148 -23.55 15.48 5.20
N LYS A 149 -24.89 15.59 5.10
CA LYS A 149 -25.83 14.83 5.92
C LYS A 149 -25.67 13.32 5.75
N ALA A 150 -25.60 12.85 4.50
CA ALA A 150 -25.41 11.42 4.19
C ALA A 150 -24.10 10.88 4.74
N TYR A 151 -23.00 11.65 4.60
CA TYR A 151 -21.70 11.28 5.14
C TYR A 151 -21.75 11.07 6.67
N ILE A 152 -22.32 12.03 7.40
CA ILE A 152 -22.45 11.95 8.87
C ILE A 152 -23.31 10.76 9.26
N THR A 153 -24.44 10.57 8.57
CA THR A 153 -25.36 9.46 8.85
C THR A 153 -24.65 8.12 8.63
N LYS A 154 -23.92 7.97 7.52
CA LYS A 154 -23.14 6.77 7.24
C LYS A 154 -22.07 6.53 8.31
N ALA A 155 -21.32 7.56 8.66
CA ALA A 155 -20.29 7.48 9.69
C ALA A 155 -20.86 7.07 11.05
N TYR A 156 -21.97 7.65 11.48
CA TYR A 156 -22.67 7.29 12.72
C TYR A 156 -23.11 5.83 12.73
N GLN A 157 -23.73 5.36 11.64
CA GLN A 157 -24.17 3.97 11.51
C GLN A 157 -22.99 2.98 11.60
N THR A 158 -21.89 3.31 10.92
CA THR A 158 -20.72 2.43 10.84
C THR A 158 -19.91 2.43 12.13
N TYR A 159 -19.56 3.62 12.65
CA TYR A 159 -18.57 3.72 13.74
C TYR A 159 -19.23 3.71 15.13
N VAL A 160 -20.45 4.23 15.28
CA VAL A 160 -21.16 4.27 16.56
C VAL A 160 -22.07 3.07 16.73
N LEU A 161 -22.95 2.81 15.76
CA LEU A 161 -23.92 1.73 15.83
C LEU A 161 -23.36 0.37 15.35
N LYS A 162 -22.13 0.33 14.82
CA LYS A 162 -21.44 -0.88 14.36
C LYS A 162 -22.25 -1.70 13.33
N LYS A 163 -23.07 -1.05 12.52
CA LYS A 163 -23.84 -1.70 11.46
C LYS A 163 -22.95 -2.13 10.30
N SER A 164 -23.34 -3.21 9.63
CA SER A 164 -22.69 -3.65 8.41
C SER A 164 -22.86 -2.66 7.27
N GLU A 165 -21.98 -2.69 6.28
CA GLU A 165 -22.06 -1.81 5.12
C GLU A 165 -23.38 -2.01 4.33
N GLN A 166 -23.87 -3.25 4.23
CA GLN A 166 -25.12 -3.57 3.56
C GLN A 166 -26.35 -2.95 4.26
N GLU A 167 -26.36 -2.97 5.60
CA GLU A 167 -27.44 -2.35 6.40
C GLU A 167 -27.40 -0.82 6.32
N THR A 168 -26.19 -0.26 6.31
CA THR A 168 -25.99 1.19 6.21
C THR A 168 -26.43 1.73 4.85
N ASN A 169 -26.10 1.04 3.75
CA ASN A 169 -26.49 1.45 2.41
C ASN A 169 -27.99 1.36 2.15
N LYS A 170 -28.70 0.42 2.78
CA LYS A 170 -30.19 0.34 2.71
C LYS A 170 -30.91 1.53 3.36
N LEU A 171 -30.27 2.19 4.31
CA LEU A 171 -30.86 3.34 5.01
C LEU A 171 -30.61 4.67 4.29
N LEU A 172 -29.68 4.69 3.34
CA LEU A 172 -29.31 5.88 2.56
C LEU A 172 -29.94 5.90 1.17
N ALA A 173 -30.54 4.78 0.74
CA ALA A 173 -31.30 4.64 -0.50
C ALA A 173 -32.77 5.09 -0.33
#